data_6f35ccfe01cd2ffb9d8fa6f6b82469f1
#
_entry.id   6f35ccfe01cd2ffb9d8fa6f6b82469f1
#
_cell.length_a   1.000
_cell.length_b   1.000
_cell.length_c   1.000
_cell.angle_alpha   90.00
_cell.angle_beta   90.00
_cell.angle_gamma   90.00
#
_symmetry.space_group_name_H-M   'P 1'
#
loop_
_entity.id
_entity.type
_entity.pdbx_description
1 polymer ?
#
loop_
_entity_poly.entity_id
_entity_poly.type
_entity_poly.pdbx_seq_one_letter_code
_entity_poly.pdbx_strand_id
1 'polypeptide(L)'
;MSTPMNINSVVPNIVDRRPWRYWDEIQVPVGTAIPNTLNPFSVAIGQQDPLALVQKTKLNTNMVRAGQFPPPACLVMRRLQFAFSPSMQLVDILALWDVCYFEFKIDSKIFWEGHLGEFPAGFGITGVTTQSGVGLFQNGIPAPQFTMDYGSYAKYIAPVQQFTLQIIFPSTPPTMSATGVGLRMWCFIDGVADTSVQ
;
A
#
# COMPACT_ATOMS: atom_id res chain seq x y z
N MET A 1 -12.08 -19.10 23.98
CA MET A 1 -11.90 -17.64 24.15
C MET A 1 -10.41 -17.36 24.16
N SER A 2 -9.86 -16.78 23.11
CA SER A 2 -8.45 -16.39 23.08
C SER A 2 -8.30 -15.10 23.89
N THR A 3 -7.50 -15.13 24.92
CA THR A 3 -7.16 -13.95 25.71
C THR A 3 -6.55 -12.92 24.75
N PRO A 4 -7.02 -11.66 24.73
CA PRO A 4 -6.38 -10.63 23.92
C PRO A 4 -4.91 -10.54 24.32
N MET A 5 -4.02 -10.62 23.34
CA MET A 5 -2.58 -10.52 23.57
C MET A 5 -2.31 -9.18 24.26
N ASN A 6 -1.81 -9.23 25.49
CA ASN A 6 -1.41 -8.02 26.19
C ASN A 6 -0.11 -7.51 25.56
N ILE A 7 -0.24 -6.60 24.62
CA ILE A 7 0.86 -6.03 23.84
C ILE A 7 1.89 -5.34 24.76
N ASN A 8 1.48 -4.90 25.93
CA ASN A 8 2.39 -4.28 26.91
C ASN A 8 3.41 -5.24 27.50
N SER A 9 3.22 -6.56 27.38
CA SER A 9 4.16 -7.56 27.90
C SER A 9 5.25 -7.95 26.89
N VAL A 10 5.14 -7.55 25.64
CA VAL A 10 6.01 -8.05 24.55
C VAL A 10 7.22 -7.16 24.29
N VAL A 11 7.16 -5.89 24.68
CA VAL A 11 8.26 -4.93 24.42
C VAL A 11 8.53 -4.06 25.66
N PRO A 12 9.37 -4.53 26.57
CA PRO A 12 9.86 -3.67 27.65
C PRO A 12 10.74 -2.56 27.07
N ASN A 13 10.47 -1.31 27.42
CA ASN A 13 11.22 -0.10 27.07
C ASN A 13 10.83 0.65 25.79
N ILE A 14 9.72 0.35 25.14
CA ILE A 14 9.20 1.26 24.12
C ILE A 14 8.22 2.23 24.77
N VAL A 15 8.58 3.50 24.78
CA VAL A 15 7.85 4.56 25.51
C VAL A 15 6.88 5.29 24.60
N ASP A 16 7.05 5.24 23.28
CA ASP A 16 6.20 5.95 22.33
C ASP A 16 5.38 4.98 21.47
N ARG A 17 4.14 4.76 21.89
CA ARG A 17 3.13 4.00 21.15
C ARG A 17 2.12 4.94 20.54
N ARG A 18 2.03 4.94 19.19
CA ARG A 18 1.15 5.86 18.48
C ARG A 18 0.51 5.24 17.26
N PRO A 19 -0.68 5.72 16.85
CA PRO A 19 -1.21 5.42 15.53
C PRO A 19 -0.18 5.87 14.48
N TRP A 20 0.12 5.00 13.53
CA TRP A 20 1.09 5.31 12.50
C TRP A 20 0.67 4.76 11.16
N ARG A 21 1.04 5.48 10.11
CA ARG A 21 0.83 5.09 8.72
C ARG A 21 2.17 5.00 8.02
N TYR A 22 2.41 3.84 7.40
CA TYR A 22 3.45 3.70 6.39
C TYR A 22 2.83 3.85 5.02
N TRP A 23 3.52 4.53 4.13
CA TRP A 23 3.09 4.70 2.75
C TRP A 23 4.22 4.46 1.79
N ASP A 24 3.86 4.01 0.60
CA ASP A 24 4.76 3.90 -0.54
C ASP A 24 4.01 4.18 -1.83
N GLU A 25 4.64 4.92 -2.72
CA GLU A 25 4.16 5.24 -4.05
C GLU A 25 4.76 4.29 -5.06
N ILE A 26 3.91 3.75 -5.92
CA ILE A 26 4.30 3.10 -7.17
C ILE A 26 4.04 4.05 -8.31
N GLN A 27 5.04 4.24 -9.14
CA GLN A 27 4.92 5.01 -10.37
C GLN A 27 5.53 4.23 -11.53
N VAL A 28 4.73 4.01 -12.58
CA VAL A 28 5.20 3.52 -13.88
C VAL A 28 4.90 4.60 -14.90
N PRO A 29 5.90 5.23 -15.49
CA PRO A 29 5.71 6.31 -16.44
C PRO A 29 4.92 5.88 -17.68
N VAL A 30 4.28 6.83 -18.33
CA VAL A 30 3.62 6.61 -19.63
C VAL A 30 4.60 6.03 -20.63
N GLY A 31 4.15 5.04 -21.40
CA GLY A 31 4.98 4.35 -22.39
C GLY A 31 5.91 3.29 -21.83
N THR A 32 5.99 3.16 -20.50
CA THR A 32 6.72 2.07 -19.86
C THR A 32 5.78 0.89 -19.63
N ALA A 33 6.21 -0.30 -19.99
CA ALA A 33 5.44 -1.51 -19.73
C ALA A 33 5.33 -1.76 -18.22
N ILE A 34 4.12 -2.06 -17.75
CA ILE A 34 3.90 -2.48 -16.37
C ILE A 34 4.46 -3.91 -16.23
N PRO A 35 5.33 -4.18 -15.27
CA PRO A 35 5.79 -5.55 -15.02
C PRO A 35 4.66 -6.40 -14.42
N ASN A 36 4.76 -7.73 -14.59
CA ASN A 36 3.74 -8.66 -14.07
C ASN A 36 3.60 -8.64 -12.54
N THR A 37 4.57 -8.05 -11.84
CA THR A 37 4.53 -7.88 -10.39
C THR A 37 5.07 -6.50 -10.01
N LEU A 38 4.28 -5.76 -9.26
CA LEU A 38 4.70 -4.52 -8.63
C LEU A 38 4.95 -4.79 -7.14
N ASN A 39 6.01 -4.22 -6.60
CA ASN A 39 6.45 -4.47 -5.23
C ASN A 39 6.48 -3.15 -4.42
N PRO A 40 5.34 -2.68 -3.89
CA PRO A 40 5.32 -1.59 -2.94
C PRO A 40 6.23 -1.88 -1.74
N PHE A 41 6.76 -0.83 -1.13
CA PHE A 41 7.65 -0.89 0.02
C PHE A 41 9.01 -1.56 -0.23
N SER A 42 9.33 -1.90 -1.49
CA SER A 42 10.61 -2.52 -1.86
C SER A 42 11.77 -1.52 -2.02
N VAL A 43 11.48 -0.23 -2.06
CA VAL A 43 12.45 0.85 -2.25
C VAL A 43 12.35 1.85 -1.11
N ALA A 44 13.45 2.07 -0.39
CA ALA A 44 13.51 3.00 0.73
C ALA A 44 13.74 4.45 0.27
N ILE A 45 13.52 5.40 1.21
CA ILE A 45 13.88 6.82 0.99
C ILE A 45 15.34 6.92 0.56
N GLY A 46 15.59 7.77 -0.44
CA GLY A 46 16.93 8.03 -0.95
C GLY A 46 17.43 7.00 -1.97
N GLN A 47 16.72 5.91 -2.18
CA GLN A 47 17.04 4.93 -3.21
C GLN A 47 16.30 5.23 -4.51
N GLN A 48 16.89 4.83 -5.63
CA GLN A 48 16.27 4.98 -6.94
C GLN A 48 15.18 3.93 -7.13
N ASP A 49 14.00 4.39 -7.54
CA ASP A 49 12.92 3.51 -7.96
C ASP A 49 13.26 2.89 -9.32
N PRO A 50 13.27 1.56 -9.47
CA PRO A 50 13.66 0.91 -10.72
C PRO A 50 12.68 1.12 -11.87
N LEU A 51 11.42 1.46 -11.58
CA LEU A 51 10.37 1.68 -12.57
C LEU A 51 10.27 3.15 -12.98
N ALA A 52 10.22 4.04 -12.00
CA ALA A 52 10.11 5.48 -12.24
C ALA A 52 11.47 6.12 -12.60
N LEU A 53 12.59 5.44 -12.33
CA LEU A 53 13.96 5.91 -12.51
C LEU A 53 14.28 7.22 -11.77
N VAL A 54 13.51 7.52 -10.72
CA VAL A 54 13.69 8.67 -9.84
C VAL A 54 13.99 8.24 -8.41
N GLN A 55 14.71 9.09 -7.69
CA GLN A 55 15.01 8.85 -6.29
C GLN A 55 13.77 9.06 -5.43
N LYS A 56 13.40 8.07 -4.61
CA LYS A 56 12.27 8.21 -3.69
C LYS A 56 12.56 9.21 -2.57
N THR A 57 11.63 10.11 -2.38
CA THR A 57 11.64 11.13 -1.31
C THR A 57 10.58 10.80 -0.26
N LYS A 58 10.46 11.61 0.79
CA LYS A 58 9.38 11.50 1.78
C LYS A 58 7.98 11.71 1.20
N LEU A 59 7.84 12.29 0.01
CA LEU A 59 6.54 12.35 -0.69
C LEU A 59 6.13 11.00 -1.25
N ASN A 60 7.10 10.20 -1.66
CA ASN A 60 6.87 8.91 -2.29
C ASN A 60 6.77 7.78 -1.26
N THR A 61 7.61 7.81 -0.21
CA THR A 61 7.65 6.76 0.81
C THR A 61 8.16 7.29 2.14
N ASN A 62 7.69 6.72 3.24
CA ASN A 62 8.31 6.95 4.55
C ASN A 62 9.10 5.73 5.05
N MET A 63 9.34 4.76 4.19
CA MET A 63 10.16 3.59 4.53
C MET A 63 11.63 3.95 4.56
N VAL A 64 12.28 3.74 5.70
CA VAL A 64 13.73 3.92 5.86
C VAL A 64 14.50 2.69 5.38
N ARG A 65 13.86 1.52 5.43
CA ARG A 65 14.39 0.25 4.92
C ARG A 65 13.34 -0.43 4.07
N ALA A 66 13.77 -1.06 3.00
CA ALA A 66 12.88 -1.81 2.11
C ALA A 66 12.27 -3.02 2.85
N GLY A 67 10.93 -3.05 2.90
CA GLY A 67 10.16 -4.16 3.47
C GLY A 67 10.46 -4.50 4.93
N GLN A 68 11.01 -3.58 5.72
CA GLN A 68 11.37 -3.82 7.12
C GLN A 68 11.24 -2.56 7.95
N PHE A 69 10.95 -2.72 9.24
CA PHE A 69 11.04 -1.64 10.21
C PHE A 69 12.41 -1.67 10.91
N PRO A 70 13.12 -0.52 10.96
CA PRO A 70 14.41 -0.48 11.68
C PRO A 70 14.19 -0.68 13.18
N PRO A 71 15.09 -1.40 13.87
CA PRO A 71 15.00 -1.53 15.33
C PRO A 71 15.04 -0.16 16.02
N PRO A 72 14.29 0.03 17.10
CA PRO A 72 13.35 -0.89 17.74
C PRO A 72 11.92 -0.82 17.18
N ALA A 73 11.70 -0.13 16.05
CA ALA A 73 10.37 0.08 15.51
C ALA A 73 9.69 -1.25 15.13
N CYS A 74 8.42 -1.38 15.51
CA CYS A 74 7.54 -2.46 15.10
C CYS A 74 6.17 -1.89 14.74
N LEU A 75 5.33 -2.71 14.13
CA LEU A 75 3.98 -2.30 13.74
C LEU A 75 2.97 -3.39 14.08
N VAL A 76 1.92 -3.01 14.79
CA VAL A 76 0.69 -3.79 14.88
C VAL A 76 -0.21 -3.31 13.73
N MET A 77 -0.08 -3.98 12.60
CA MET A 77 -0.81 -3.65 11.39
C MET A 77 -2.29 -3.95 11.54
N ARG A 78 -3.13 -2.99 11.17
CA ARG A 78 -4.59 -3.11 11.22
C ARG A 78 -5.26 -2.99 9.88
N ARG A 79 -4.70 -2.17 8.97
CA ARG A 79 -5.33 -1.84 7.70
C ARG A 79 -4.34 -1.81 6.57
N LEU A 80 -4.82 -2.20 5.40
CA LEU A 80 -4.16 -2.00 4.11
C LEU A 80 -5.10 -1.17 3.24
N GLN A 81 -4.56 -0.20 2.52
CA GLN A 81 -5.34 0.68 1.64
C GLN A 81 -4.54 0.99 0.37
N PHE A 82 -5.26 1.18 -0.72
CA PHE A 82 -4.72 1.66 -1.98
C PHE A 82 -5.43 2.95 -2.38
N ALA A 83 -4.70 3.89 -2.93
CA ALA A 83 -5.25 5.12 -3.48
C ALA A 83 -4.57 5.45 -4.80
N PHE A 84 -5.36 5.83 -5.78
CA PHE A 84 -4.86 6.21 -7.11
C PHE A 84 -4.66 7.72 -7.18
N SER A 85 -3.69 8.14 -7.97
CA SER A 85 -3.47 9.56 -8.22
C SER A 85 -4.68 10.18 -8.92
N PRO A 86 -5.15 11.36 -8.47
CA PRO A 86 -6.21 12.09 -9.16
C PRO A 86 -5.88 12.43 -10.62
N SER A 87 -4.60 12.37 -10.98
CA SER A 87 -4.14 12.62 -12.35
C SER A 87 -4.24 11.40 -13.27
N MET A 88 -4.56 10.21 -12.73
CA MET A 88 -4.83 9.02 -13.55
C MET A 88 -6.18 9.12 -14.24
N GLN A 89 -6.31 8.43 -15.35
CA GLN A 89 -7.61 8.30 -16.00
C GLN A 89 -8.42 7.17 -15.36
N LEU A 90 -9.74 7.38 -15.21
CA LEU A 90 -10.62 6.37 -14.61
C LEU A 90 -10.61 5.06 -15.42
N VAL A 91 -10.51 5.12 -16.75
CA VAL A 91 -10.42 3.93 -17.60
C VAL A 91 -9.18 3.08 -17.28
N ASP A 92 -8.05 3.71 -16.96
CA ASP A 92 -6.83 3.01 -16.61
C ASP A 92 -6.96 2.31 -15.24
N ILE A 93 -7.64 2.95 -14.29
CA ILE A 93 -7.88 2.38 -12.98
C ILE A 93 -8.82 1.17 -13.06
N LEU A 94 -9.89 1.28 -13.84
CA LEU A 94 -10.82 0.16 -14.05
C LEU A 94 -10.12 -1.00 -14.76
N ALA A 95 -9.29 -0.73 -15.77
CA ALA A 95 -8.50 -1.74 -16.44
C ALA A 95 -7.52 -2.46 -15.51
N LEU A 96 -6.92 -1.75 -14.55
CA LEU A 96 -6.09 -2.36 -13.52
C LEU A 96 -6.92 -3.27 -12.59
N TRP A 97 -8.07 -2.81 -12.15
CA TRP A 97 -8.91 -3.56 -11.23
C TRP A 97 -9.35 -4.91 -11.79
N ASP A 98 -9.65 -4.98 -13.06
CA ASP A 98 -10.13 -6.21 -13.69
C ASP A 98 -9.07 -7.32 -13.80
N VAL A 99 -7.77 -6.98 -13.70
CA VAL A 99 -6.72 -7.90 -14.09
C VAL A 99 -5.64 -8.13 -13.02
N CYS A 100 -5.75 -7.54 -11.85
CA CYS A 100 -4.75 -7.71 -10.80
C CYS A 100 -5.34 -8.07 -9.44
N TYR A 101 -4.53 -8.73 -8.64
CA TYR A 101 -4.79 -9.00 -7.24
C TYR A 101 -3.54 -8.65 -6.43
N PHE A 102 -3.67 -8.60 -5.12
CA PHE A 102 -2.51 -8.36 -4.24
C PHE A 102 -2.28 -9.53 -3.30
N GLU A 103 -1.04 -9.66 -2.87
CA GLU A 103 -0.60 -10.53 -1.78
C GLU A 103 0.21 -9.72 -0.77
N PHE A 104 -0.13 -9.87 0.50
CA PHE A 104 0.65 -9.36 1.61
C PHE A 104 1.26 -10.51 2.39
N LYS A 105 2.59 -10.52 2.46
CA LYS A 105 3.38 -11.58 3.12
C LYS A 105 4.17 -11.00 4.29
N ILE A 106 4.31 -11.80 5.33
CA ILE A 106 5.29 -11.58 6.39
C ILE A 106 6.20 -12.78 6.36
N ASP A 107 7.48 -12.56 6.12
CA ASP A 107 8.46 -13.58 5.76
C ASP A 107 7.97 -14.39 4.53
N SER A 108 7.82 -15.69 4.65
CA SER A 108 7.34 -16.57 3.56
C SER A 108 5.83 -16.83 3.60
N LYS A 109 5.11 -16.34 4.63
CA LYS A 109 3.70 -16.66 4.82
C LYS A 109 2.81 -15.56 4.25
N ILE A 110 1.86 -15.95 3.40
CA ILE A 110 0.77 -15.07 2.94
C ILE A 110 -0.19 -14.88 4.12
N PHE A 111 -0.42 -13.62 4.48
CA PHE A 111 -1.39 -13.20 5.48
C PHE A 111 -2.64 -12.64 4.85
N TRP A 112 -2.50 -12.10 3.65
CA TRP A 112 -3.53 -11.42 2.94
C TRP A 112 -3.37 -11.60 1.45
N GLU A 113 -4.45 -11.93 0.81
CA GLU A 113 -4.60 -11.89 -0.64
C GLU A 113 -6.02 -11.43 -0.96
N GLY A 114 -6.19 -10.74 -2.06
CA GLY A 114 -7.50 -10.27 -2.47
C GLY A 114 -7.44 -9.41 -3.71
N HIS A 115 -8.61 -9.02 -4.17
CA HIS A 115 -8.75 -8.17 -5.33
C HIS A 115 -8.38 -6.72 -4.96
N LEU A 116 -7.67 -6.02 -5.84
CA LEU A 116 -7.24 -4.65 -5.56
C LEU A 116 -8.42 -3.70 -5.29
N GLY A 117 -9.55 -3.95 -5.93
CA GLY A 117 -10.77 -3.19 -5.77
C GLY A 117 -11.46 -3.32 -4.40
N GLU A 118 -11.07 -4.29 -3.58
CA GLU A 118 -11.62 -4.47 -2.23
C GLU A 118 -11.07 -3.45 -1.21
N PHE A 119 -9.99 -2.78 -1.55
CA PHE A 119 -9.21 -1.95 -0.63
C PHE A 119 -9.03 -0.48 -1.00
N PRO A 120 -9.92 0.15 -1.76
CA PRO A 120 -9.89 1.60 -1.82
C PRO A 120 -10.22 2.16 -0.44
N ALA A 121 -9.76 3.36 -0.17
CA ALA A 121 -10.08 4.07 1.07
C ALA A 121 -11.58 4.43 1.08
N GLY A 122 -12.42 3.51 1.54
CA GLY A 122 -13.87 3.73 1.61
C GLY A 122 -14.68 2.90 0.62
N PHE A 123 -15.78 3.41 0.10
CA PHE A 123 -16.71 2.72 -0.80
C PHE A 123 -16.18 2.37 -2.20
N GLY A 124 -14.93 2.53 -2.42
CA GLY A 124 -14.35 2.37 -3.74
C GLY A 124 -14.27 3.68 -4.51
N ILE A 125 -13.79 3.56 -5.73
CA ILE A 125 -13.66 4.71 -6.61
C ILE A 125 -15.03 5.09 -7.13
N THR A 126 -15.40 6.35 -6.91
CA THR A 126 -16.56 6.97 -7.52
C THR A 126 -16.11 7.98 -8.55
N GLY A 127 -16.70 7.98 -9.72
CA GLY A 127 -16.32 8.92 -10.76
C GLY A 127 -17.33 9.02 -11.88
N VAL A 128 -17.15 10.04 -12.70
CA VAL A 128 -17.95 10.29 -13.90
C VAL A 128 -17.00 10.39 -15.09
N THR A 129 -17.26 9.64 -16.13
CA THR A 129 -16.59 9.80 -17.42
C THR A 129 -17.38 10.75 -18.30
N THR A 130 -16.72 11.70 -18.94
CA THR A 130 -17.31 12.55 -19.98
C THR A 130 -17.25 11.83 -21.32
N GLN A 131 -18.06 12.27 -22.30
CA GLN A 131 -18.02 11.73 -23.67
C GLN A 131 -16.66 11.87 -24.36
N SER A 132 -15.80 12.76 -23.88
CA SER A 132 -14.43 12.94 -24.38
C SER A 132 -13.40 12.05 -23.68
N GLY A 133 -13.84 11.12 -22.84
CA GLY A 133 -12.92 10.21 -22.11
C GLY A 133 -12.23 10.82 -20.91
N VAL A 134 -12.47 12.08 -20.60
CA VAL A 134 -11.96 12.72 -19.38
C VAL A 134 -12.82 12.26 -18.20
N GLY A 135 -12.22 11.53 -17.28
CA GLY A 135 -12.88 11.07 -16.06
C GLY A 135 -12.46 11.92 -14.86
N LEU A 136 -13.45 12.27 -14.05
CA LEU A 136 -13.23 12.75 -12.69
C LEU A 136 -13.56 11.62 -11.73
N PHE A 137 -12.68 11.32 -10.80
CA PHE A 137 -12.93 10.28 -9.82
C PHE A 137 -12.45 10.70 -8.42
N GLN A 138 -13.00 10.04 -7.42
CA GLN A 138 -12.55 10.11 -6.04
C GLN A 138 -12.18 8.72 -5.57
N ASN A 139 -11.16 8.60 -4.73
CA ASN A 139 -10.71 7.35 -4.13
C ASN A 139 -11.67 6.82 -3.02
N GLY A 140 -12.89 7.31 -2.99
CA GLY A 140 -13.87 6.99 -1.96
C GLY A 140 -13.73 7.86 -0.71
N ILE A 141 -14.64 7.65 0.24
CA ILE A 141 -14.66 8.37 1.52
C ILE A 141 -13.92 7.50 2.53
N PRO A 142 -12.88 8.00 3.22
CA PRO A 142 -12.22 7.28 4.28
C PRO A 142 -13.22 6.93 5.40
N ALA A 143 -13.68 5.69 5.42
CA ALA A 143 -14.61 5.22 6.43
C ALA A 143 -14.06 3.92 7.01
N PRO A 144 -13.76 3.87 8.33
CA PRO A 144 -13.17 2.69 8.96
C PRO A 144 -13.98 1.41 8.77
N GLN A 145 -15.31 1.54 8.69
CA GLN A 145 -16.21 0.40 8.50
C GLN A 145 -16.13 -0.24 7.10
N PHE A 146 -15.55 0.43 6.11
CA PHE A 146 -15.40 -0.07 4.74
C PHE A 146 -13.96 -0.43 4.38
N THR A 147 -13.02 -0.23 5.30
CA THR A 147 -11.67 -0.74 5.18
C THR A 147 -11.59 -2.08 5.89
N MET A 148 -10.86 -3.04 5.35
CA MET A 148 -10.63 -4.27 6.08
C MET A 148 -9.80 -3.95 7.32
N ASP A 149 -10.50 -3.86 8.47
CA ASP A 149 -9.89 -3.62 9.76
C ASP A 149 -9.77 -4.96 10.48
N TYR A 150 -8.54 -5.41 10.67
CA TYR A 150 -8.29 -6.66 11.37
C TYR A 150 -8.51 -6.59 12.87
N GLY A 151 -8.81 -5.43 13.44
CA GLY A 151 -9.21 -5.30 14.83
C GLY A 151 -8.48 -6.25 15.79
N SER A 152 -9.19 -7.28 16.26
CA SER A 152 -8.65 -8.33 17.11
C SER A 152 -7.66 -9.28 16.43
N TYR A 153 -7.62 -9.31 15.11
CA TYR A 153 -6.71 -10.14 14.29
C TYR A 153 -5.54 -9.34 13.72
N ALA A 154 -5.30 -8.14 14.27
CA ALA A 154 -4.17 -7.30 13.88
C ALA A 154 -2.86 -8.11 13.86
N LYS A 155 -2.03 -7.87 12.83
CA LYS A 155 -0.78 -8.59 12.65
C LYS A 155 0.38 -7.78 13.20
N TYR A 156 1.16 -8.43 14.06
CA TYR A 156 2.40 -7.87 14.57
C TYR A 156 3.53 -8.13 13.58
N ILE A 157 4.20 -7.07 13.18
CA ILE A 157 5.41 -7.11 12.35
C ILE A 157 6.55 -6.64 13.25
N ALA A 158 7.44 -7.58 13.58
CA ALA A 158 8.57 -7.33 14.47
C ALA A 158 9.64 -6.42 13.82
N PRO A 159 10.53 -5.81 14.61
CA PRO A 159 11.70 -5.14 14.06
C PRO A 159 12.51 -6.10 13.17
N VAL A 160 13.02 -5.60 12.05
CA VAL A 160 13.79 -6.34 11.03
C VAL A 160 13.08 -7.54 10.41
N GLN A 161 11.84 -7.82 10.78
CA GLN A 161 11.04 -8.84 10.11
C GLN A 161 10.69 -8.36 8.70
N GLN A 162 10.89 -9.24 7.71
CA GLN A 162 10.59 -8.91 6.32
C GLN A 162 9.09 -8.97 6.07
N PHE A 163 8.54 -7.93 5.47
CA PHE A 163 7.22 -7.97 4.88
C PHE A 163 7.29 -7.61 3.39
N THR A 164 6.35 -8.11 2.63
CA THR A 164 6.26 -7.85 1.19
C THR A 164 4.81 -7.64 0.82
N LEU A 165 4.54 -6.56 0.11
CA LEU A 165 3.29 -6.34 -0.59
C LEU A 165 3.57 -6.51 -2.08
N GLN A 166 2.77 -7.33 -2.76
CA GLN A 166 2.87 -7.56 -4.19
C GLN A 166 1.53 -7.28 -4.84
N ILE A 167 1.56 -6.58 -5.97
CA ILE A 167 0.41 -6.46 -6.86
C ILE A 167 0.76 -7.30 -8.09
N ILE A 168 -0.03 -8.31 -8.36
CA ILE A 168 0.27 -9.38 -9.30
C ILE A 168 -0.73 -9.35 -10.45
N PHE A 169 -0.20 -9.37 -11.65
CA PHE A 169 -0.96 -9.50 -12.89
C PHE A 169 -0.78 -10.93 -13.41
N PRO A 170 -1.77 -11.81 -13.27
CA PRO A 170 -1.66 -13.21 -13.72
C PRO A 170 -1.65 -13.34 -15.25
N SER A 171 -2.06 -12.31 -15.94
CA SER A 171 -2.02 -12.17 -17.39
C SER A 171 -1.22 -10.94 -17.78
N THR A 172 -1.23 -10.57 -19.05
CA THR A 172 -0.56 -9.35 -19.52
C THR A 172 -1.13 -8.12 -18.82
N PRO A 173 -0.29 -7.30 -18.17
CA PRO A 173 -0.72 -6.03 -17.56
C PRO A 173 -1.35 -5.10 -18.60
N PRO A 174 -2.29 -4.25 -18.22
CA PRO A 174 -2.93 -3.31 -19.14
C PRO A 174 -1.93 -2.25 -19.59
N THR A 175 -2.14 -1.73 -20.80
CA THR A 175 -1.41 -0.57 -21.30
C THR A 175 -2.12 0.70 -20.82
N MET A 176 -1.38 1.57 -20.15
CA MET A 176 -1.93 2.85 -19.68
C MET A 176 -2.16 3.80 -20.85
N SER A 177 -3.17 4.65 -20.70
CA SER A 177 -3.51 5.67 -21.69
C SER A 177 -2.36 6.63 -21.95
N ALA A 178 -2.06 6.88 -23.21
CA ALA A 178 -0.95 7.75 -23.63
C ALA A 178 -1.11 9.22 -23.16
N THR A 179 -2.36 9.64 -22.89
CA THR A 179 -2.69 10.99 -22.43
C THR A 179 -2.72 11.14 -20.91
N GLY A 180 -2.54 10.03 -20.17
CA GLY A 180 -2.51 10.00 -18.71
C GLY A 180 -1.10 10.23 -18.14
N VAL A 181 -0.97 10.00 -16.84
CA VAL A 181 0.32 10.06 -16.11
C VAL A 181 0.99 8.69 -15.97
N GLY A 182 0.47 7.68 -16.65
CA GLY A 182 0.84 6.29 -16.43
C GLY A 182 0.19 5.73 -15.16
N LEU A 183 0.75 4.67 -14.61
CA LEU A 183 0.30 4.15 -13.32
C LEU A 183 0.94 4.98 -12.20
N ARG A 184 0.10 5.51 -11.33
CA ARG A 184 0.52 6.21 -10.12
C ARG A 184 -0.44 5.94 -8.98
N MET A 185 0.01 5.18 -8.00
CA MET A 185 -0.81 4.80 -6.86
C MET A 185 0.00 4.78 -5.57
N TRP A 186 -0.68 4.99 -4.46
CA TRP A 186 -0.12 4.86 -3.13
C TRP A 186 -0.68 3.63 -2.43
N CYS A 187 0.20 2.93 -1.75
CA CYS A 187 -0.14 1.85 -0.82
C CYS A 187 0.08 2.35 0.60
N PHE A 188 -0.89 2.09 1.49
CA PHE A 188 -0.83 2.50 2.88
C PHE A 188 -0.98 1.29 3.78
N ILE A 189 -0.14 1.22 4.80
CA ILE A 189 -0.24 0.26 5.89
C ILE A 189 -0.48 1.06 7.17
N ASP A 190 -1.67 0.89 7.76
CA ASP A 190 -2.06 1.58 8.98
C ASP A 190 -1.99 0.64 10.18
N GLY A 191 -1.61 1.17 11.31
CA GLY A 191 -1.58 0.42 12.54
C GLY A 191 -1.15 1.24 13.75
N VAL A 192 -0.69 0.54 14.75
CA VAL A 192 -0.06 1.12 15.92
C VAL A 192 1.42 0.78 15.87
N ALA A 193 2.25 1.79 15.78
CA ALA A 193 3.69 1.64 15.81
C ALA A 193 4.23 1.90 17.22
N ASP A 194 5.19 1.07 17.61
CA ASP A 194 6.03 1.31 18.78
C ASP A 194 7.41 1.73 18.27
N THR A 195 7.87 2.90 18.68
CA THR A 195 9.14 3.49 18.26
C THR A 195 9.97 3.88 19.50
N SER A 196 11.29 3.96 19.34
CA SER A 196 12.12 4.54 20.41
C SER A 196 11.78 6.02 20.57
N VAL A 197 11.75 6.47 21.81
CA VAL A 197 11.78 7.91 22.10
C VAL A 197 13.16 8.42 21.70
N GLN A 198 13.18 9.40 20.82
CA GLN A 198 14.39 10.16 20.50
C GLN A 198 14.61 11.26 21.51
#